data_8e3d2cae0c433d6ded4649a54a09d3a1
#
_entry.id   8e3d2cae0c433d6ded4649a54a09d3a1
#
_cell.length_a   1.000
_cell.length_b   1.000
_cell.length_c   1.000
_cell.angle_alpha   90.00
_cell.angle_beta   90.00
_cell.angle_gamma   90.00
#
_symmetry.space_group_name_H-M   'P 1'
#
loop_
_entity.id
_entity.type
_entity.pdbx_description
1 polymer ?
#
loop_
_entity_poly.entity_id
_entity_poly.type
_entity_poly.pdbx_seq_one_letter_code
_entity_poly.pdbx_strand_id
1 'polypeptide(L)'
;MIAVDTNVVVRLLTNDDPAQAARAADLLARERVLVPKTVLLETEWVLRYSYEIPQPVVLAAIRKLLGLSQVAAEDATAIARALELYEGGMDFADALHLASTRDATAFATFDTRLAKRAGREIAVRVL
;
A
#
# COMPACT_ATOMS: atom_id res chain seq x y z
N MET A 1 -9.12 -2.58 18.12
CA MET A 1 -8.37 -2.67 16.87
C MET A 1 -6.90 -2.47 17.15
N ILE A 2 -6.05 -3.33 16.59
CA ILE A 2 -4.59 -3.34 16.80
C ILE A 2 -3.92 -2.88 15.52
N ALA A 3 -3.05 -1.88 15.60
CA ALA A 3 -2.21 -1.52 14.45
C ALA A 3 -1.00 -2.45 14.40
N VAL A 4 -0.56 -2.77 13.18
CA VAL A 4 0.57 -3.68 12.94
C VAL A 4 1.69 -2.97 12.21
N ASP A 5 2.91 -3.46 12.42
CA ASP A 5 4.07 -2.96 11.68
C ASP A 5 4.33 -3.78 10.41
N THR A 6 5.34 -3.35 9.66
CA THR A 6 5.68 -3.95 8.36
C THR A 6 6.04 -5.43 8.48
N ASN A 7 6.79 -5.84 9.51
CA ASN A 7 7.20 -7.24 9.61
C ASN A 7 6.03 -8.18 9.85
N VAL A 8 5.01 -7.74 10.58
CA VAL A 8 3.78 -8.54 10.75
C VAL A 8 3.13 -8.80 9.39
N VAL A 9 2.98 -7.75 8.58
CA VAL A 9 2.38 -7.86 7.24
C VAL A 9 3.24 -8.73 6.32
N VAL A 10 4.54 -8.50 6.30
CA VAL A 10 5.47 -9.25 5.44
C VAL A 10 5.45 -10.74 5.79
N ARG A 11 5.44 -11.10 7.08
CA ARG A 11 5.37 -12.49 7.50
C ARG A 11 4.07 -13.16 7.09
N LEU A 12 2.96 -12.44 7.15
CA LEU A 12 1.68 -12.95 6.65
C LEU A 12 1.70 -13.23 5.15
N LEU A 13 2.34 -12.36 4.39
CA LEU A 13 2.32 -12.46 2.92
C LEU A 13 3.38 -13.40 2.36
N THR A 14 4.52 -13.57 3.01
CA THR A 14 5.63 -14.38 2.48
C THR A 14 5.80 -15.73 3.15
N ASN A 15 5.42 -15.85 4.42
CA ASN A 15 5.58 -17.05 5.22
C ASN A 15 7.04 -17.57 5.26
N ASP A 16 8.01 -16.69 5.13
CA ASP A 16 9.44 -17.06 5.15
C ASP A 16 9.98 -17.32 6.57
N ASP A 17 9.22 -16.96 7.58
CA ASP A 17 9.44 -17.34 8.98
C ASP A 17 8.12 -17.95 9.48
N PRO A 18 7.95 -19.28 9.39
CA PRO A 18 6.67 -19.91 9.71
C PRO A 18 6.19 -19.67 11.14
N ALA A 19 7.10 -19.58 12.10
CA ALA A 19 6.72 -19.31 13.50
C ALA A 19 6.14 -17.91 13.66
N GLN A 20 6.77 -16.90 13.05
CA GLN A 20 6.26 -15.52 13.07
C GLN A 20 4.98 -15.39 12.25
N ALA A 21 4.90 -16.04 11.10
CA ALA A 21 3.69 -16.03 10.27
C ALA A 21 2.50 -16.64 11.01
N ALA A 22 2.70 -17.73 11.76
CA ALA A 22 1.65 -18.35 12.56
C ALA A 22 1.15 -17.40 13.66
N ARG A 23 2.06 -16.68 14.32
CA ARG A 23 1.70 -15.69 15.35
C ARG A 23 0.95 -14.51 14.76
N ALA A 24 1.35 -14.04 13.59
CA ALA A 24 0.65 -12.98 12.88
C ALA A 24 -0.76 -13.41 12.45
N ALA A 25 -0.90 -14.64 11.94
CA ALA A 25 -2.20 -15.20 11.58
C ALA A 25 -3.11 -15.36 12.81
N ASP A 26 -2.55 -15.76 13.94
CA ASP A 26 -3.30 -15.87 15.19
C ASP A 26 -3.83 -14.52 15.66
N LEU A 27 -3.04 -13.46 15.49
CA LEU A 27 -3.49 -12.10 15.78
C LEU A 27 -4.72 -11.74 14.94
N LEU A 28 -4.67 -11.98 13.62
CA LEU A 28 -5.78 -11.71 12.73
C LEU A 28 -7.04 -12.53 13.05
N ALA A 29 -6.86 -13.74 13.60
CA ALA A 29 -7.99 -14.57 14.01
C ALA A 29 -8.72 -14.03 15.24
N ARG A 30 -8.05 -13.22 16.07
CA ARG A 30 -8.57 -12.77 17.36
C ARG A 30 -8.92 -11.29 17.41
N GLU A 31 -8.29 -10.48 16.56
CA GLU A 31 -8.36 -9.02 16.67
C GLU A 31 -8.65 -8.40 15.30
N ARG A 32 -9.29 -7.25 15.32
CA ARG A 32 -9.32 -6.39 14.15
C ARG A 32 -7.98 -5.66 14.04
N VAL A 33 -7.48 -5.53 12.82
CA VAL A 33 -6.13 -5.04 12.53
C VAL A 33 -6.20 -3.81 11.63
N LEU A 34 -5.48 -2.77 12.03
CA LEU A 34 -5.28 -1.57 11.21
C LEU A 34 -3.90 -1.62 10.56
N VAL A 35 -3.85 -1.44 9.26
CA VAL A 35 -2.60 -1.31 8.51
C VAL A 35 -2.36 0.17 8.18
N PRO A 36 -1.37 0.82 8.79
CA PRO A 36 -1.04 2.22 8.49
C PRO A 36 -0.56 2.40 7.05
N LYS A 37 -0.77 3.60 6.48
CA LYS A 37 -0.26 3.94 5.14
C LYS A 37 1.26 3.73 5.02
N THR A 38 2.00 4.12 6.04
CA THR A 38 3.45 3.96 6.08
C THR A 38 3.88 2.50 6.05
N VAL A 39 3.10 1.64 6.69
CA VAL A 39 3.34 0.19 6.69
C VAL A 39 3.07 -0.40 5.31
N LEU A 40 2.00 0.02 4.63
CA LEU A 40 1.75 -0.42 3.26
C LEU A 40 2.85 0.03 2.30
N LEU A 41 3.31 1.26 2.44
CA LEU A 41 4.41 1.79 1.63
C LEU A 41 5.68 0.96 1.81
N GLU A 42 6.08 0.71 3.03
CA GLU A 42 7.27 -0.09 3.33
C GLU A 42 7.09 -1.55 2.89
N THR A 43 5.91 -2.13 3.09
CA THR A 43 5.61 -3.50 2.67
C THR A 43 5.81 -3.67 1.16
N GLU A 44 5.27 -2.77 0.36
CA GLU A 44 5.43 -2.81 -1.10
C GLU A 44 6.92 -2.77 -1.48
N TRP A 45 7.67 -1.86 -0.87
CA TRP A 45 9.09 -1.72 -1.13
C TRP A 45 9.87 -2.99 -0.74
N VAL A 46 9.61 -3.55 0.45
CA VAL A 46 10.26 -4.77 0.93
C VAL A 46 9.98 -5.95 0.01
N LEU A 47 8.71 -6.14 -0.39
CA LEU A 47 8.33 -7.25 -1.25
C LEU A 47 8.99 -7.15 -2.63
N ARG A 48 9.05 -5.94 -3.21
CA ARG A 48 9.67 -5.77 -4.54
C ARG A 48 11.19 -5.87 -4.51
N TYR A 49 11.85 -5.22 -3.56
CA TYR A 49 13.30 -5.08 -3.57
C TYR A 49 14.03 -6.12 -2.73
N SER A 50 13.51 -6.50 -1.58
CA SER A 50 14.16 -7.51 -0.75
C SER A 50 13.78 -8.94 -1.13
N TYR A 51 12.54 -9.16 -1.55
CA TYR A 51 12.04 -10.48 -1.96
C TYR A 51 12.00 -10.66 -3.48
N GLU A 52 12.28 -9.60 -4.24
CA GLU A 52 12.28 -9.61 -5.71
C GLU A 52 10.96 -10.11 -6.31
N ILE A 53 9.85 -9.77 -5.67
CA ILE A 53 8.52 -10.16 -6.13
C ILE A 53 8.05 -9.17 -7.19
N PRO A 54 7.55 -9.65 -8.34
CA PRO A 54 7.06 -8.76 -9.40
C PRO A 54 5.88 -7.90 -8.94
N GLN A 55 5.80 -6.69 -9.46
CA GLN A 55 4.77 -5.70 -9.12
C GLN A 55 3.34 -6.27 -9.17
N PRO A 56 2.91 -7.01 -10.21
CA PRO A 56 1.53 -7.54 -10.24
C PRO A 56 1.23 -8.50 -9.09
N VAL A 57 2.21 -9.25 -8.65
CA VAL A 57 2.07 -10.18 -7.53
C VAL A 57 2.00 -9.44 -6.21
N VAL A 58 2.80 -8.38 -6.04
CA VAL A 58 2.74 -7.49 -4.87
C VAL A 58 1.36 -6.84 -4.78
N LEU A 59 0.86 -6.30 -5.88
CA LEU A 59 -0.47 -5.68 -5.94
C LEU A 59 -1.57 -6.68 -5.53
N ALA A 60 -1.53 -7.90 -6.07
CA ALA A 60 -2.50 -8.93 -5.74
C ALA A 60 -2.45 -9.31 -4.25
N ALA A 61 -1.25 -9.40 -3.68
CA ALA A 61 -1.06 -9.73 -2.27
C ALA A 61 -1.63 -8.63 -1.36
N ILE A 62 -1.37 -7.37 -1.68
CA ILE A 62 -1.90 -6.23 -0.92
C ILE A 62 -3.42 -6.19 -1.00
N ARG A 63 -3.99 -6.35 -2.18
CA ARG A 63 -5.45 -6.38 -2.36
C ARG A 63 -6.11 -7.51 -1.58
N LYS A 64 -5.47 -8.69 -1.57
CA LYS A 64 -5.97 -9.84 -0.82
C LYS A 64 -5.95 -9.58 0.68
N LEU A 65 -4.87 -9.00 1.20
CA LEU A 65 -4.76 -8.62 2.59
C LEU A 65 -5.87 -7.64 2.99
N LEU A 66 -6.04 -6.56 2.22
CA LEU A 66 -7.02 -5.52 2.51
C LEU A 66 -8.46 -5.99 2.28
N GLY A 67 -8.66 -7.09 1.58
CA GLY A 67 -9.96 -7.73 1.39
C GLY A 67 -10.42 -8.57 2.57
N LEU A 68 -9.55 -8.87 3.53
CA LEU A 68 -9.92 -9.63 4.71
C LEU A 68 -10.81 -8.78 5.63
N SER A 69 -11.87 -9.40 6.17
CA SER A 69 -12.86 -8.68 6.98
C SER A 69 -12.28 -8.08 8.27
N GLN A 70 -11.22 -8.67 8.82
CA GLN A 70 -10.57 -8.21 10.04
C GLN A 70 -9.57 -7.09 9.80
N VAL A 71 -9.23 -6.81 8.54
CA VAL A 71 -8.18 -5.86 8.17
C VAL A 71 -8.80 -4.56 7.69
N ALA A 72 -8.36 -3.46 8.26
CA ALA A 72 -8.72 -2.12 7.83
C ALA A 72 -7.47 -1.36 7.41
N ALA A 73 -7.56 -0.64 6.30
CA ALA A 73 -6.51 0.28 5.88
C ALA A 73 -6.73 1.64 6.53
N GLU A 74 -5.66 2.29 6.92
CA GLU A 74 -5.71 3.70 7.24
C GLU A 74 -6.10 4.47 5.96
N ASP A 75 -7.20 5.24 6.03
CA ASP A 75 -7.71 5.98 4.87
C ASP A 75 -7.97 5.06 3.66
N ALA A 76 -8.97 4.20 3.77
CA ALA A 76 -9.31 3.20 2.76
C ALA A 76 -9.54 3.80 1.37
N THR A 77 -10.13 4.99 1.28
CA THR A 77 -10.39 5.67 0.01
C THR A 77 -9.09 6.05 -0.70
N ALA A 78 -8.13 6.63 0.04
CA ALA A 78 -6.82 6.98 -0.52
C ALA A 78 -6.06 5.72 -0.95
N ILE A 79 -6.09 4.66 -0.16
CA ILE A 79 -5.41 3.41 -0.50
C ILE A 79 -6.00 2.79 -1.76
N ALA A 80 -7.33 2.75 -1.89
CA ALA A 80 -7.97 2.22 -3.09
C ALA A 80 -7.52 2.99 -4.34
N ARG A 81 -7.47 4.32 -4.27
CA ARG A 81 -6.99 5.15 -5.37
C ARG A 81 -5.51 4.92 -5.68
N ALA A 82 -4.68 4.82 -4.63
CA ALA A 82 -3.25 4.54 -4.80
C ALA A 82 -3.03 3.20 -5.51
N LEU A 83 -3.79 2.17 -5.17
CA LEU A 83 -3.68 0.87 -5.82
C LEU A 83 -4.08 0.91 -7.30
N GLU A 84 -5.09 1.71 -7.66
CA GLU A 84 -5.45 1.91 -9.06
C GLU A 84 -4.32 2.59 -9.85
N LEU A 85 -3.72 3.64 -9.30
CA LEU A 85 -2.58 4.33 -9.92
C LEU A 85 -1.37 3.41 -10.04
N TYR A 86 -1.12 2.62 -9.03
CA TYR A 86 -0.05 1.63 -9.00
C TYR A 86 -0.25 0.56 -10.09
N GLU A 87 -1.46 0.04 -10.21
CA GLU A 87 -1.82 -0.91 -11.26
C GLU A 87 -1.59 -0.32 -12.66
N GLY A 88 -1.84 0.97 -12.83
CA GLY A 88 -1.62 1.69 -14.08
C GLY A 88 -0.14 1.99 -14.39
N GLY A 89 0.77 1.61 -13.51
CA GLY A 89 2.21 1.72 -13.74
C GLY A 89 2.91 2.83 -12.95
N MET A 90 2.21 3.54 -12.06
CA MET A 90 2.82 4.55 -11.22
C MET A 90 3.61 3.88 -10.09
N ASP A 91 4.77 4.44 -9.72
CA ASP A 91 5.49 4.04 -8.53
C ASP A 91 4.57 4.13 -7.30
N PHE A 92 4.64 3.15 -6.40
CA PHE A 92 3.69 3.09 -5.30
C PHE A 92 3.79 4.27 -4.33
N ALA A 93 5.01 4.74 -4.06
CA ALA A 93 5.20 5.92 -3.22
C ALA A 93 4.52 7.14 -3.85
N ASP A 94 4.72 7.36 -5.15
CA ASP A 94 4.09 8.46 -5.88
C ASP A 94 2.56 8.33 -5.89
N ALA A 95 2.08 7.12 -6.12
CA ALA A 95 0.64 6.83 -6.10
C ALA A 95 0.03 7.17 -4.75
N LEU A 96 0.70 6.78 -3.67
CA LEU A 96 0.23 7.03 -2.31
C LEU A 96 0.30 8.52 -1.95
N HIS A 97 1.36 9.21 -2.38
CA HIS A 97 1.46 10.67 -2.21
C HIS A 97 0.28 11.39 -2.86
N LEU A 98 0.02 11.09 -4.14
CA LEU A 98 -1.09 11.70 -4.87
C LEU A 98 -2.45 11.39 -4.23
N ALA A 99 -2.70 10.13 -3.93
CA ALA A 99 -3.96 9.70 -3.36
C ALA A 99 -4.22 10.29 -1.96
N SER A 100 -3.16 10.73 -1.27
CA SER A 100 -3.24 11.30 0.07
C SER A 100 -3.45 12.83 0.07
N THR A 101 -3.61 13.46 -1.10
CA THR A 101 -3.69 14.92 -1.24
C THR A 101 -5.10 15.43 -1.54
N ARG A 102 -6.13 14.73 -1.11
CA ARG A 102 -7.53 15.09 -1.41
C ARG A 102 -7.94 16.48 -0.93
N ASP A 103 -7.31 16.96 0.15
CA ASP A 103 -7.60 18.27 0.72
C ASP A 103 -6.82 19.41 0.07
N ALA A 104 -5.91 19.07 -0.85
CA ALA A 104 -5.10 20.05 -1.56
C ALA A 104 -5.74 20.40 -2.92
N THR A 105 -5.50 21.61 -3.39
CA THR A 105 -5.98 22.04 -4.71
C THR A 105 -5.11 21.54 -5.85
N ALA A 106 -3.84 21.23 -5.58
CA ALA A 106 -2.92 20.66 -6.56
C ALA A 106 -1.77 19.96 -5.86
N PHE A 107 -1.10 19.08 -6.60
CA PHE A 107 0.12 18.40 -6.18
C PHE A 107 1.29 18.97 -7.00
N ALA A 108 2.28 19.56 -6.35
CA ALA A 108 3.44 20.15 -7.01
C ALA A 108 4.59 19.12 -7.08
N THR A 109 5.20 19.02 -8.24
CA THR A 109 6.29 18.06 -8.48
C THR A 109 7.23 18.57 -9.57
N PHE A 110 8.44 18.06 -9.62
CA PHE A 110 9.34 18.23 -10.77
C PHE A 110 9.21 17.10 -11.79
N ASP A 111 8.46 16.05 -11.48
CA ASP A 111 8.36 14.84 -12.30
C ASP A 111 7.24 14.98 -13.35
N THR A 112 7.65 15.14 -14.62
CA THR A 112 6.70 15.25 -15.74
C THR A 112 5.95 13.94 -16.02
N ARG A 113 6.55 12.79 -15.74
CA ARG A 113 5.90 11.49 -15.96
C ARG A 113 4.78 11.26 -14.96
N LEU A 114 4.97 11.71 -13.74
CA LEU A 114 3.94 11.65 -12.71
C LEU A 114 2.71 12.44 -13.13
N ALA A 115 2.90 13.64 -13.68
CA ALA A 115 1.80 14.47 -14.16
C ALA A 115 0.95 13.75 -15.23
N LYS A 116 1.62 13.04 -16.15
CA LYS A 116 0.93 12.30 -17.22
C LYS A 116 0.12 11.12 -16.67
N ARG A 117 0.61 10.46 -15.62
CA ARG A 117 -0.01 9.26 -15.05
C ARG A 117 -1.07 9.55 -14.01
N ALA A 118 -1.09 10.77 -13.45
CA ALA A 118 -1.98 11.13 -12.36
C ALA A 118 -3.47 11.13 -12.76
N GLY A 119 -3.77 11.29 -14.05
CA GLY A 119 -5.15 11.38 -14.51
C GLY A 119 -5.75 12.76 -14.24
N ARG A 120 -7.08 12.86 -14.37
CA ARG A 120 -7.79 14.14 -14.28
C ARG A 120 -8.30 14.49 -12.89
N GLU A 121 -8.34 13.52 -11.99
CA GLU A 121 -8.94 13.69 -10.66
C GLU A 121 -8.06 14.51 -9.71
N ILE A 122 -6.76 14.50 -9.96
CA ILE A 122 -5.77 15.20 -9.14
C ILE A 122 -5.03 16.19 -10.02
N ALA A 123 -5.13 17.48 -9.70
CA ALA A 123 -4.39 18.50 -10.42
C ALA A 123 -2.91 18.42 -10.07
N VAL A 124 -2.07 18.19 -11.06
CA VAL A 124 -0.61 18.13 -10.88
C VAL A 124 0.03 19.36 -11.50
N ARG A 125 0.83 20.05 -10.70
CA ARG A 125 1.59 21.23 -11.14
C ARG A 125 3.06 20.84 -11.25
N VAL A 126 3.58 20.81 -12.46
CA VAL A 126 5.01 20.59 -12.70
C VAL A 126 5.73 21.94 -12.56
N LEU A 127 6.75 21.98 -11.72
CA LEU A 127 7.54 23.18 -11.45
C LEU A 127 8.67 23.34 -12.45
#